data_069afb88accaf8029cff6ec476dd2d00
#
_entry.id   069afb88accaf8029cff6ec476dd2d00
#
_cell.length_a   1.000
_cell.length_b   1.000
_cell.length_c   1.000
_cell.angle_alpha   90.00
_cell.angle_beta   90.00
_cell.angle_gamma   90.00
#
_symmetry.space_group_name_H-M   'P 1'
#
loop_
_entity.id
_entity.type
_entity.pdbx_description
1 polymer ?
#
loop_
_entity_poly.entity_id
_entity_poly.type
_entity_poly.pdbx_seq_one_letter_code
_entity_poly.pdbx_strand_id
1 'polypeptide(L)'
;MKYLYILITALLLAACSVPATHSGEGQPVSLSHATLLGMAEADSFVVATVKNPWDTTRTLATYVMVPDSLPMPSHLPQGTVVRTPLRRAVVTSAVHLALLADLDALGGVGGVTDAGYIVSQRIKDYLQRHPNVADMGQSMQPNVERMRMNKVDAVLVSPFENAGHGALDNAGIPLIECADYMETSPLARAEWMRFYGRLFGVGQRADSLFAVVEQAYLACKKRVARRGSGPRPTVMSDLMQRGTWYQPSGRSTMGQFIADAGGCNLWADRTENGSVSLSFESVFQRAAKADVWLVKYGQQTDLSYAQMQRDMPQAAQFAPWQKHRVYACNTFSVPFYEEVPFHPERLLQNLADIFGGRTPQGSDVYYTPVKQ
;
A
#
# COMPACT_ATOMS: atom_id res chain seq x y z
N MET A 1 41.91 74.40 -3.98
CA MET A 1 42.05 73.66 -2.73
C MET A 1 40.70 73.68 -2.04
N LYS A 2 39.92 72.60 -2.20
CA LYS A 2 38.67 72.42 -1.46
C LYS A 2 38.56 70.92 -1.19
N TYR A 3 38.69 70.53 0.06
CA TYR A 3 38.51 69.16 0.55
C TYR A 3 37.04 68.83 0.66
N LEU A 4 36.62 67.85 -0.09
CA LEU A 4 35.26 67.32 -0.02
C LEU A 4 35.26 66.09 0.94
N TYR A 5 34.66 66.24 2.12
CA TYR A 5 34.43 65.17 3.07
C TYR A 5 33.21 64.35 2.63
N ILE A 6 33.42 63.12 2.24
CA ILE A 6 32.34 62.15 1.99
C ILE A 6 32.03 61.51 3.33
N LEU A 7 30.85 61.81 3.87
CA LEU A 7 30.29 61.19 5.05
C LEU A 7 29.62 59.90 4.64
N ILE A 8 30.24 58.74 4.95
CA ILE A 8 29.64 57.42 4.75
C ILE A 8 28.74 57.16 5.95
N THR A 9 27.45 57.28 5.77
CA THR A 9 26.42 56.86 6.74
C THR A 9 26.21 55.37 6.60
N ALA A 10 26.77 54.57 7.53
CA ALA A 10 26.49 53.15 7.64
C ALA A 10 25.08 52.99 8.19
N LEU A 11 24.12 52.56 7.34
CA LEU A 11 22.78 52.19 7.74
C LEU A 11 22.83 50.77 8.27
N LEU A 12 22.86 50.58 9.58
CA LEU A 12 22.65 49.33 10.26
C LEU A 12 21.18 48.87 10.05
N LEU A 13 20.94 48.04 9.09
CA LEU A 13 19.70 47.27 8.96
C LEU A 13 19.67 46.25 10.10
N ALA A 14 19.07 46.60 11.22
CA ALA A 14 18.61 45.66 12.23
C ALA A 14 17.51 44.80 11.59
N ALA A 15 17.88 43.62 11.07
CA ALA A 15 16.93 42.60 10.71
C ALA A 15 16.27 42.12 12.01
N CYS A 16 15.11 42.69 12.35
CA CYS A 16 14.19 42.06 13.30
C CYS A 16 13.81 40.70 12.69
N SER A 17 14.48 39.65 13.16
CA SER A 17 13.96 38.29 13.05
C SER A 17 12.66 38.29 13.87
N VAL A 18 11.53 38.43 13.19
CA VAL A 18 10.22 38.07 13.75
C VAL A 18 10.36 36.60 14.12
N PRO A 19 10.21 36.24 15.43
CA PRO A 19 10.13 34.83 15.75
C PRO A 19 8.94 34.29 14.97
N ALA A 20 9.17 33.33 14.11
CA ALA A 20 8.09 32.58 13.48
C ALA A 20 7.24 32.07 14.63
N THR A 21 6.05 32.62 14.77
CA THR A 21 5.00 32.06 15.61
C THR A 21 4.75 30.68 15.02
N HIS A 22 5.36 29.64 15.60
CA HIS A 22 5.02 28.28 15.30
C HIS A 22 3.53 28.15 15.60
N SER A 23 2.71 28.23 14.56
CA SER A 23 1.34 27.76 14.59
C SER A 23 1.41 26.34 15.13
N GLY A 24 0.55 25.98 16.10
CA GLY A 24 0.63 24.73 16.86
C GLY A 24 0.44 23.43 16.05
N GLU A 25 0.85 23.40 14.79
CA GLU A 25 0.68 22.31 13.82
C GLU A 25 1.86 21.35 13.77
N GLY A 26 2.98 21.63 14.46
CA GLY A 26 4.18 20.77 14.48
C GLY A 26 5.10 20.95 13.27
N GLN A 27 6.24 20.24 13.28
CA GLN A 27 7.20 20.22 12.18
C GLN A 27 6.79 19.17 11.13
N PRO A 28 6.75 19.51 9.83
CA PRO A 28 6.39 18.55 8.79
C PRO A 28 7.31 17.34 8.77
N VAL A 29 6.73 16.15 8.75
CA VAL A 29 7.46 14.89 8.48
C VAL A 29 7.62 14.76 6.98
N SER A 30 8.87 14.67 6.50
CA SER A 30 9.14 14.48 5.09
C SER A 30 8.66 13.10 4.64
N LEU A 31 7.68 13.06 3.72
CA LEU A 31 7.24 11.87 3.00
C LEU A 31 7.72 12.02 1.55
N SER A 32 8.44 11.01 1.06
CA SER A 32 9.12 11.09 -0.24
C SER A 32 8.24 10.58 -1.38
N HIS A 33 7.25 9.75 -1.10
CA HIS A 33 6.46 9.02 -2.08
C HIS A 33 4.96 9.17 -1.90
N ALA A 34 4.46 9.08 -0.65
CA ALA A 34 3.04 9.17 -0.35
C ALA A 34 2.45 10.51 -0.80
N THR A 35 1.37 10.45 -1.55
CA THR A 35 0.70 11.64 -2.13
C THR A 35 -0.60 11.99 -1.42
N LEU A 36 -1.21 10.99 -0.80
CA LEU A 36 -2.49 11.12 -0.08
C LEU A 36 -2.33 11.31 1.43
N LEU A 37 -1.11 11.19 1.95
CA LEU A 37 -0.79 11.31 3.37
C LEU A 37 0.11 12.53 3.61
N GLY A 38 -0.20 13.33 4.63
CA GLY A 38 0.69 14.34 5.20
C GLY A 38 0.83 14.10 6.70
N MET A 39 2.00 14.37 7.28
CA MET A 39 2.21 14.28 8.72
C MET A 39 3.02 15.46 9.23
N ALA A 40 2.76 15.88 10.48
CA ALA A 40 3.56 16.84 11.20
C ALA A 40 3.69 16.43 12.68
N GLU A 41 4.88 16.57 13.25
CA GLU A 41 5.18 16.20 14.63
C GLU A 41 5.38 17.45 15.49
N ALA A 42 4.63 17.54 16.59
CA ALA A 42 4.82 18.51 17.67
C ALA A 42 5.31 17.79 18.93
N ASP A 43 5.73 18.56 19.93
CA ASP A 43 6.28 17.98 21.18
C ASP A 43 5.30 17.06 21.92
N SER A 44 4.00 17.31 21.77
CA SER A 44 2.95 16.60 22.54
C SER A 44 1.95 15.83 21.69
N PHE A 45 2.02 15.90 20.36
CA PHE A 45 1.13 15.19 19.44
C PHE A 45 1.72 15.09 18.03
N VAL A 46 1.15 14.19 17.24
CA VAL A 46 1.40 14.10 15.80
C VAL A 46 0.09 14.38 15.08
N VAL A 47 0.14 15.22 14.05
CA VAL A 47 -1.00 15.43 13.14
C VAL A 47 -0.77 14.62 11.89
N ALA A 48 -1.79 13.85 11.47
CA ALA A 48 -1.80 13.19 10.18
C ALA A 48 -3.02 13.65 9.37
N THR A 49 -2.80 14.07 8.14
CA THR A 49 -3.85 14.49 7.21
C THR A 49 -3.93 13.53 6.04
N VAL A 50 -5.10 12.96 5.84
CA VAL A 50 -5.43 12.08 4.71
C VAL A 50 -6.19 12.90 3.68
N LYS A 51 -5.65 13.02 2.47
CA LYS A 51 -6.34 13.67 1.36
C LYS A 51 -7.44 12.78 0.80
N ASN A 52 -8.48 13.39 0.26
CA ASN A 52 -9.53 12.65 -0.43
C ASN A 52 -8.97 12.08 -1.75
N PRO A 53 -8.96 10.74 -1.94
CA PRO A 53 -8.37 10.12 -3.13
C PRO A 53 -9.09 10.45 -4.45
N TRP A 54 -10.37 10.82 -4.37
CA TRP A 54 -11.20 11.17 -5.55
C TRP A 54 -11.16 12.65 -5.87
N ASP A 55 -10.80 13.48 -4.88
CA ASP A 55 -10.59 14.93 -5.02
C ASP A 55 -9.46 15.38 -4.08
N THR A 56 -8.24 15.33 -4.55
CA THR A 56 -7.03 15.61 -3.75
C THR A 56 -6.89 17.05 -3.30
N THR A 57 -7.78 17.94 -3.74
CA THR A 57 -7.88 19.32 -3.23
C THR A 57 -8.59 19.39 -1.87
N ARG A 58 -9.27 18.30 -1.48
CA ARG A 58 -10.02 18.16 -0.23
C ARG A 58 -9.31 17.21 0.73
N THR A 59 -9.48 17.47 2.02
CA THR A 59 -9.09 16.55 3.09
C THR A 59 -10.20 15.53 3.32
N LEU A 60 -9.84 14.24 3.39
CA LEU A 60 -10.74 13.17 3.79
C LEU A 60 -10.86 13.12 5.32
N ALA A 61 -9.71 13.09 6.01
CA ALA A 61 -9.65 13.04 7.46
C ALA A 61 -8.38 13.70 8.00
N THR A 62 -8.47 14.23 9.22
CA THR A 62 -7.32 14.69 10.00
C THR A 62 -7.33 14.01 11.37
N TYR A 63 -6.20 13.46 11.77
CA TYR A 63 -6.00 12.79 13.05
C TYR A 63 -4.99 13.57 13.88
N VAL A 64 -5.33 13.79 15.16
CA VAL A 64 -4.43 14.34 16.17
C VAL A 64 -4.08 13.22 17.14
N MET A 65 -2.91 12.64 16.94
CA MET A 65 -2.41 11.50 17.72
C MET A 65 -1.69 12.01 18.96
N VAL A 66 -2.29 11.81 20.13
CA VAL A 66 -1.74 12.26 21.43
C VAL A 66 -1.25 11.04 22.21
N PRO A 67 0.04 10.94 22.56
CA PRO A 67 0.55 9.85 23.40
C PRO A 67 -0.22 9.74 24.71
N ASP A 68 -0.58 8.53 25.12
CA ASP A 68 -1.30 8.29 26.38
C ASP A 68 -0.43 8.54 27.62
N SER A 69 0.89 8.56 27.44
CA SER A 69 1.87 8.95 28.46
C SER A 69 1.90 10.45 28.75
N LEU A 70 1.28 11.27 27.89
CA LEU A 70 1.22 12.73 28.06
C LEU A 70 -0.19 13.19 28.44
N PRO A 71 -0.30 14.28 29.22
CA PRO A 71 -1.59 14.91 29.47
C PRO A 71 -2.17 15.42 28.14
N MET A 72 -3.51 15.55 28.10
CA MET A 72 -4.17 16.15 26.94
C MET A 72 -3.78 17.62 26.82
N PRO A 73 -3.21 18.06 25.67
CA PRO A 73 -2.87 19.45 25.45
C PRO A 73 -4.14 20.33 25.49
N SER A 74 -4.01 21.54 26.04
CA SER A 74 -5.13 22.50 26.13
C SER A 74 -5.60 23.04 24.79
N HIS A 75 -4.71 23.02 23.78
CA HIS A 75 -4.99 23.45 22.42
C HIS A 75 -4.53 22.37 21.45
N LEU A 76 -5.45 21.86 20.67
CA LEU A 76 -5.22 20.88 19.61
C LEU A 76 -5.69 21.42 18.27
N PRO A 77 -5.04 21.06 17.16
CA PRO A 77 -5.58 21.29 15.82
C PRO A 77 -6.94 20.62 15.64
N GLN A 78 -7.70 21.09 14.66
CA GLN A 78 -8.97 20.47 14.31
C GLN A 78 -8.73 19.08 13.73
N GLY A 79 -9.47 18.07 14.21
CA GLY A 79 -9.38 16.69 13.73
C GLY A 79 -9.91 15.68 14.75
N THR A 80 -9.87 14.42 14.38
CA THR A 80 -10.20 13.30 15.25
C THR A 80 -9.03 13.05 16.20
N VAL A 81 -9.26 13.24 17.50
CA VAL A 81 -8.24 12.97 18.52
C VAL A 81 -8.15 11.47 18.76
N VAL A 82 -6.93 10.95 18.66
CA VAL A 82 -6.61 9.52 18.87
C VAL A 82 -5.54 9.40 19.96
N ARG A 83 -5.83 8.65 21.03
CA ARG A 83 -4.82 8.33 22.05
C ARG A 83 -3.94 7.20 21.53
N THR A 84 -2.63 7.38 21.60
CA THR A 84 -1.65 6.41 21.11
C THR A 84 -0.70 5.95 22.22
N PRO A 85 -0.23 4.69 22.18
CA PRO A 85 -0.50 3.69 21.16
C PRO A 85 -1.92 3.13 21.25
N LEU A 86 -2.49 2.76 20.07
CA LEU A 86 -3.72 1.98 20.05
C LEU A 86 -3.50 0.62 20.71
N ARG A 87 -4.45 0.22 21.56
CA ARG A 87 -4.32 -1.00 22.37
C ARG A 87 -5.39 -2.04 22.10
N ARG A 88 -6.50 -1.63 21.48
CA ARG A 88 -7.65 -2.46 21.13
C ARG A 88 -8.25 -2.02 19.79
N ALA A 89 -7.38 -1.78 18.81
CA ALA A 89 -7.83 -1.44 17.48
C ALA A 89 -8.57 -2.60 16.81
N VAL A 90 -9.63 -2.30 16.06
CA VAL A 90 -10.20 -3.25 15.11
C VAL A 90 -9.56 -3.01 13.74
N VAL A 91 -9.05 -4.08 13.16
CA VAL A 91 -8.39 -4.04 11.85
C VAL A 91 -9.27 -4.77 10.84
N THR A 92 -9.74 -4.03 9.83
CA THR A 92 -10.69 -4.57 8.84
C THR A 92 -10.02 -5.16 7.60
N SER A 93 -8.69 -5.12 7.51
CA SER A 93 -7.95 -5.64 6.36
C SER A 93 -6.74 -6.46 6.80
N ALA A 94 -6.56 -7.64 6.23
CA ALA A 94 -5.41 -8.50 6.44
C ALA A 94 -4.08 -7.83 6.03
N VAL A 95 -4.11 -6.86 5.13
CA VAL A 95 -2.96 -6.03 4.73
C VAL A 95 -2.35 -5.32 5.94
N HIS A 96 -3.20 -4.65 6.73
CA HIS A 96 -2.74 -3.93 7.92
C HIS A 96 -2.32 -4.88 9.05
N LEU A 97 -2.94 -6.07 9.16
CA LEU A 97 -2.50 -7.10 10.10
C LEU A 97 -1.08 -7.59 9.77
N ALA A 98 -0.79 -7.80 8.47
CA ALA A 98 0.55 -8.20 8.03
C ALA A 98 1.60 -7.13 8.38
N LEU A 99 1.31 -5.87 8.10
CA LEU A 99 2.17 -4.76 8.50
C LEU A 99 2.39 -4.71 10.02
N LEU A 100 1.32 -4.83 10.81
CA LEU A 100 1.43 -4.81 12.27
C LEU A 100 2.23 -5.99 12.80
N ALA A 101 2.18 -7.15 12.11
CA ALA A 101 3.03 -8.27 12.42
C ALA A 101 4.52 -7.94 12.16
N ASP A 102 4.84 -7.26 11.05
CA ASP A 102 6.22 -6.87 10.72
C ASP A 102 6.76 -5.79 11.68
N LEU A 103 5.87 -4.92 12.14
CA LEU A 103 6.17 -3.90 13.13
C LEU A 103 6.19 -4.43 14.58
N ASP A 104 5.86 -5.72 14.81
CA ASP A 104 5.71 -6.30 16.15
C ASP A 104 4.66 -5.56 17.00
N ALA A 105 3.60 -5.13 16.36
CA ALA A 105 2.54 -4.30 16.93
C ALA A 105 1.17 -4.99 17.00
N LEU A 106 1.09 -6.30 16.73
CA LEU A 106 -0.16 -7.07 16.84
C LEU A 106 -0.79 -7.03 18.24
N GLY A 107 0.01 -6.75 19.29
CA GLY A 107 -0.48 -6.57 20.66
C GLY A 107 -1.49 -5.42 20.81
N GLY A 108 -1.53 -4.47 19.86
CA GLY A 108 -2.51 -3.38 19.82
C GLY A 108 -3.83 -3.75 19.16
N VAL A 109 -3.95 -4.96 18.60
CA VAL A 109 -5.16 -5.43 17.91
C VAL A 109 -6.12 -6.07 18.91
N GLY A 110 -7.31 -5.49 19.04
CA GLY A 110 -8.40 -5.99 19.87
C GLY A 110 -9.46 -6.76 19.09
N GLY A 111 -9.49 -6.63 17.77
CA GLY A 111 -10.42 -7.36 16.93
C GLY A 111 -10.06 -7.31 15.45
N VAL A 112 -10.57 -8.30 14.71
CA VAL A 112 -10.39 -8.43 13.27
C VAL A 112 -11.72 -8.69 12.60
N THR A 113 -11.84 -8.32 11.32
CA THR A 113 -12.96 -8.76 10.47
C THR A 113 -12.41 -9.73 9.42
N ASP A 114 -13.34 -10.44 8.77
CA ASP A 114 -13.03 -11.32 7.64
C ASP A 114 -11.89 -12.33 7.92
N ALA A 115 -11.80 -12.82 9.17
CA ALA A 115 -10.71 -13.68 9.63
C ALA A 115 -10.50 -14.95 8.74
N GLY A 116 -11.58 -15.44 8.11
CA GLY A 116 -11.51 -16.59 7.19
C GLY A 116 -10.75 -16.33 5.89
N TYR A 117 -10.50 -15.09 5.52
CA TYR A 117 -9.77 -14.72 4.31
C TYR A 117 -8.28 -14.44 4.56
N ILE A 118 -7.82 -14.48 5.80
CA ILE A 118 -6.40 -14.31 6.15
C ILE A 118 -5.62 -15.50 5.59
N VAL A 119 -4.59 -15.23 4.78
CA VAL A 119 -3.72 -16.24 4.15
C VAL A 119 -2.46 -16.47 4.98
N SER A 120 -1.86 -15.41 5.53
CA SER A 120 -0.62 -15.48 6.30
C SER A 120 -0.72 -16.42 7.49
N GLN A 121 0.10 -17.47 7.49
CA GLN A 121 0.15 -18.46 8.59
C GLN A 121 0.60 -17.79 9.91
N ARG A 122 1.52 -16.83 9.83
CA ARG A 122 1.99 -16.05 11.00
C ARG A 122 0.84 -15.33 11.71
N ILE A 123 -0.09 -14.74 10.95
CA ILE A 123 -1.26 -14.05 11.53
C ILE A 123 -2.24 -15.08 12.09
N LYS A 124 -2.52 -16.17 11.37
CA LYS A 124 -3.38 -17.26 11.87
C LYS A 124 -2.88 -17.81 13.19
N ASP A 125 -1.59 -18.12 13.29
CA ASP A 125 -0.96 -18.64 14.50
C ASP A 125 -1.03 -17.60 15.66
N TYR A 126 -0.90 -16.30 15.34
CA TYR A 126 -1.06 -15.25 16.33
C TYR A 126 -2.48 -15.23 16.88
N LEU A 127 -3.50 -15.17 16.00
CA LEU A 127 -4.91 -15.14 16.39
C LEU A 127 -5.31 -16.38 17.20
N GLN A 128 -4.80 -17.56 16.82
CA GLN A 128 -5.06 -18.79 17.56
C GLN A 128 -4.49 -18.76 18.99
N ARG A 129 -3.30 -18.16 19.17
CA ARG A 129 -2.66 -18.01 20.49
C ARG A 129 -3.24 -16.85 21.33
N HIS A 130 -3.99 -15.94 20.70
CA HIS A 130 -4.56 -14.76 21.34
C HIS A 130 -6.08 -14.71 21.16
N PRO A 131 -6.86 -15.58 21.82
CA PRO A 131 -8.31 -15.67 21.68
C PRO A 131 -9.06 -14.43 22.20
N ASN A 132 -8.37 -13.52 22.88
CA ASN A 132 -8.86 -12.20 23.25
C ASN A 132 -8.98 -11.23 22.07
N VAL A 133 -8.32 -11.49 20.95
CA VAL A 133 -8.57 -10.77 19.69
C VAL A 133 -9.88 -11.26 19.11
N ALA A 134 -10.90 -10.41 19.18
CA ALA A 134 -12.27 -10.83 18.86
C ALA A 134 -12.53 -10.83 17.34
N ASP A 135 -13.25 -11.82 16.85
CA ASP A 135 -13.83 -11.77 15.52
C ASP A 135 -15.00 -10.78 15.50
N MET A 136 -14.91 -9.73 14.70
CA MET A 136 -15.90 -8.66 14.56
C MET A 136 -16.82 -8.86 13.35
N GLY A 137 -16.79 -10.02 12.72
CA GLY A 137 -17.62 -10.37 11.58
C GLY A 137 -17.05 -9.90 10.25
N GLN A 138 -17.93 -9.44 9.35
CA GLN A 138 -17.53 -8.99 8.01
C GLN A 138 -17.18 -7.50 8.00
N SER A 139 -16.18 -7.09 7.24
CA SER A 139 -15.72 -5.70 7.14
C SER A 139 -16.81 -4.73 6.65
N MET A 140 -17.70 -5.20 5.77
CA MET A 140 -18.81 -4.39 5.25
C MET A 140 -20.00 -4.26 6.24
N GLN A 141 -20.09 -5.14 7.22
CA GLN A 141 -21.14 -5.14 8.26
C GLN A 141 -20.56 -5.62 9.60
N PRO A 142 -19.62 -4.87 10.18
CA PRO A 142 -18.97 -5.30 11.41
C PRO A 142 -19.92 -5.20 12.62
N ASN A 143 -19.64 -6.03 13.61
CA ASN A 143 -20.45 -6.08 14.84
C ASN A 143 -20.10 -4.92 15.79
N VAL A 144 -20.79 -3.80 15.64
CA VAL A 144 -20.56 -2.57 16.43
C VAL A 144 -20.79 -2.78 17.92
N GLU A 145 -21.82 -3.57 18.30
CA GLU A 145 -22.09 -3.85 19.71
C GLU A 145 -20.92 -4.62 20.36
N ARG A 146 -20.38 -5.59 19.64
CA ARG A 146 -19.20 -6.33 20.11
C ARG A 146 -17.99 -5.42 20.24
N MET A 147 -17.81 -4.45 19.32
CA MET A 147 -16.73 -3.44 19.42
C MET A 147 -16.88 -2.59 20.69
N ARG A 148 -18.11 -2.13 21.00
CA ARG A 148 -18.39 -1.35 22.23
C ARG A 148 -18.12 -2.17 23.50
N MET A 149 -18.58 -3.41 23.53
CA MET A 149 -18.32 -4.32 24.65
C MET A 149 -16.83 -4.57 24.89
N ASN A 150 -16.05 -4.67 23.82
CA ASN A 150 -14.59 -4.84 23.89
C ASN A 150 -13.86 -3.52 24.09
N LYS A 151 -14.54 -2.39 24.24
CA LYS A 151 -13.97 -1.05 24.43
C LYS A 151 -12.91 -0.75 23.37
N VAL A 152 -13.26 -0.93 22.10
CA VAL A 152 -12.39 -0.66 20.97
C VAL A 152 -12.02 0.81 20.94
N ASP A 153 -10.75 1.12 20.74
CA ASP A 153 -10.20 2.48 20.79
C ASP A 153 -10.11 3.13 19.38
N ALA A 154 -10.08 2.35 18.32
CA ALA A 154 -10.21 2.81 16.94
C ALA A 154 -10.59 1.65 16.00
N VAL A 155 -11.15 1.99 14.84
CA VAL A 155 -11.38 1.03 13.74
C VAL A 155 -10.63 1.51 12.51
N LEU A 156 -9.73 0.69 11.98
CA LEU A 156 -9.08 0.92 10.70
C LEU A 156 -10.03 0.51 9.59
N VAL A 157 -10.47 1.46 8.76
CA VAL A 157 -11.46 1.26 7.69
C VAL A 157 -10.91 1.71 6.34
N SER A 158 -11.39 1.10 5.26
CA SER A 158 -11.06 1.55 3.90
C SER A 158 -12.11 2.55 3.43
N PRO A 159 -11.74 3.76 2.99
CA PRO A 159 -12.69 4.72 2.45
C PRO A 159 -13.27 4.25 1.11
N PHE A 160 -14.52 4.66 0.82
CA PHE A 160 -15.18 4.44 -0.45
C PHE A 160 -15.72 5.77 -1.01
N GLU A 161 -15.76 5.89 -2.33
CA GLU A 161 -16.30 7.10 -2.96
C GLU A 161 -17.79 7.25 -2.65
N ASN A 162 -18.17 8.43 -2.14
CA ASN A 162 -19.57 8.80 -1.85
C ASN A 162 -20.31 7.82 -0.91
N ALA A 163 -19.59 7.06 -0.10
CA ALA A 163 -20.17 6.13 0.88
C ALA A 163 -19.53 6.35 2.26
N GLY A 164 -20.36 6.27 3.31
CA GLY A 164 -19.90 6.18 4.69
C GLY A 164 -19.66 4.73 5.12
N HIS A 165 -19.36 4.56 6.40
CA HIS A 165 -19.09 3.25 7.00
C HIS A 165 -20.34 2.64 7.69
N GLY A 166 -21.52 3.13 7.32
CA GLY A 166 -22.80 2.59 7.81
C GLY A 166 -22.97 2.71 9.33
N ALA A 167 -23.15 1.60 10.02
CA ALA A 167 -23.35 1.61 11.48
C ALA A 167 -22.13 2.13 12.27
N LEU A 168 -20.93 2.07 11.70
CA LEU A 168 -19.73 2.58 12.33
C LEU A 168 -19.73 4.11 12.44
N ASP A 169 -20.34 4.84 11.51
CA ASP A 169 -20.38 6.31 11.53
C ASP A 169 -21.04 6.86 12.81
N ASN A 170 -21.95 6.06 13.40
CA ASN A 170 -22.66 6.40 14.63
C ASN A 170 -22.19 5.59 15.85
N ALA A 171 -21.07 4.89 15.74
CA ALA A 171 -20.57 4.03 16.82
C ALA A 171 -19.94 4.82 17.98
N GLY A 172 -19.51 6.06 17.75
CA GLY A 172 -18.73 6.87 18.69
C GLY A 172 -17.31 6.36 18.90
N ILE A 173 -16.80 5.55 17.96
CA ILE A 173 -15.45 5.00 17.94
C ILE A 173 -14.68 5.72 16.83
N PRO A 174 -13.45 6.21 17.06
CA PRO A 174 -12.62 6.81 16.01
C PRO A 174 -12.45 5.88 14.82
N LEU A 175 -12.74 6.37 13.61
CA LEU A 175 -12.51 5.67 12.36
C LEU A 175 -11.21 6.18 11.74
N ILE A 176 -10.30 5.28 11.39
CA ILE A 176 -9.02 5.61 10.74
C ILE A 176 -9.13 5.23 9.27
N GLU A 177 -9.21 6.24 8.42
CA GLU A 177 -9.34 6.11 6.97
C GLU A 177 -8.03 5.63 6.34
N CYS A 178 -7.96 4.37 5.98
CA CYS A 178 -6.81 3.71 5.40
C CYS A 178 -6.83 3.87 3.87
N ALA A 179 -6.49 5.08 3.37
CA ALA A 179 -6.50 5.38 1.94
C ALA A 179 -5.21 4.92 1.21
N ASP A 180 -4.33 4.17 1.85
CA ASP A 180 -3.08 3.66 1.27
C ASP A 180 -3.28 2.89 -0.03
N TYR A 181 -4.38 2.14 -0.15
CA TYR A 181 -4.68 1.35 -1.35
C TYR A 181 -5.00 2.20 -2.59
N MET A 182 -5.28 3.50 -2.40
CA MET A 182 -5.53 4.46 -3.47
C MET A 182 -4.27 5.18 -3.97
N GLU A 183 -3.11 4.96 -3.32
CA GLU A 183 -1.84 5.45 -3.82
C GLU A 183 -1.50 4.80 -5.17
N THR A 184 -0.91 5.59 -6.06
CA THR A 184 -0.65 5.18 -7.45
C THR A 184 0.72 4.54 -7.66
N SER A 185 1.62 4.59 -6.68
CA SER A 185 2.92 3.94 -6.77
C SER A 185 3.16 2.96 -5.62
N PRO A 186 3.95 1.89 -5.86
CA PRO A 186 4.25 0.89 -4.83
C PRO A 186 4.89 1.48 -3.57
N LEU A 187 5.87 2.39 -3.74
CA LEU A 187 6.55 3.03 -2.61
C LEU A 187 5.65 4.04 -1.89
N ALA A 188 4.77 4.75 -2.61
CA ALA A 188 3.80 5.65 -1.98
C ALA A 188 2.89 4.90 -1.02
N ARG A 189 2.39 3.73 -1.44
CA ARG A 189 1.58 2.87 -0.58
C ARG A 189 2.37 2.34 0.61
N ALA A 190 3.58 1.85 0.39
CA ALA A 190 4.44 1.33 1.45
C ALA A 190 4.79 2.39 2.50
N GLU A 191 4.96 3.66 2.10
CA GLU A 191 5.32 4.74 3.04
C GLU A 191 4.25 5.00 4.10
N TRP A 192 3.00 4.59 3.88
CA TRP A 192 1.94 4.66 4.89
C TRP A 192 2.23 3.84 6.16
N MET A 193 3.17 2.88 6.10
CA MET A 193 3.61 2.17 7.32
C MET A 193 4.10 3.12 8.41
N ARG A 194 4.62 4.29 8.04
CA ARG A 194 5.08 5.33 8.97
C ARG A 194 3.92 5.96 9.75
N PHE A 195 2.74 6.11 9.13
CA PHE A 195 1.52 6.54 9.80
C PHE A 195 1.01 5.47 10.76
N TYR A 196 0.89 4.23 10.28
CA TYR A 196 0.43 3.12 11.14
C TYR A 196 1.39 2.89 12.31
N GLY A 197 2.69 3.01 12.10
CA GLY A 197 3.68 2.93 13.17
C GLY A 197 3.44 3.95 14.29
N ARG A 198 3.03 5.16 13.95
CA ARG A 198 2.70 6.20 14.94
C ARG A 198 1.41 5.89 15.69
N LEU A 199 0.39 5.39 15.01
CA LEU A 199 -0.86 4.95 15.65
C LEU A 199 -0.62 3.86 16.72
N PHE A 200 0.30 2.94 16.45
CA PHE A 200 0.60 1.81 17.33
C PHE A 200 1.84 2.03 18.22
N GLY A 201 2.40 3.25 18.26
CA GLY A 201 3.52 3.62 19.12
C GLY A 201 4.87 3.02 18.74
N VAL A 202 5.01 2.56 17.50
CA VAL A 202 6.24 1.96 16.94
C VAL A 202 6.80 2.75 15.77
N GLY A 203 6.67 4.08 15.80
CA GLY A 203 7.04 4.98 14.71
C GLY A 203 8.47 4.81 14.21
N GLN A 204 9.47 4.74 15.12
CA GLN A 204 10.87 4.55 14.73
C GLN A 204 11.10 3.23 13.99
N ARG A 205 10.42 2.16 14.43
CA ARG A 205 10.52 0.85 13.76
C ARG A 205 9.91 0.91 12.36
N ALA A 206 8.77 1.60 12.21
CA ALA A 206 8.14 1.80 10.90
C ALA A 206 9.00 2.65 9.96
N ASP A 207 9.62 3.72 10.46
CA ASP A 207 10.55 4.55 9.69
C ASP A 207 11.77 3.72 9.23
N SER A 208 12.32 2.89 10.12
CA SER A 208 13.44 2.00 9.79
C SER A 208 13.05 0.92 8.78
N LEU A 209 11.88 0.32 8.92
CA LEU A 209 11.37 -0.69 7.99
C LEU A 209 11.15 -0.07 6.60
N PHE A 210 10.51 1.11 6.55
CA PHE A 210 10.32 1.82 5.28
C PHE A 210 11.65 2.12 4.58
N ALA A 211 12.66 2.60 5.30
CA ALA A 211 13.96 2.87 4.72
C ALA A 211 14.61 1.63 4.09
N VAL A 212 14.48 0.46 4.72
CA VAL A 212 14.97 -0.82 4.17
C VAL A 212 14.20 -1.20 2.90
N VAL A 213 12.88 -1.11 2.94
CA VAL A 213 11.99 -1.41 1.80
C VAL A 213 12.28 -0.48 0.62
N GLU A 214 12.36 0.82 0.87
CA GLU A 214 12.68 1.83 -0.15
C GLU A 214 14.05 1.56 -0.79
N GLN A 215 15.07 1.36 0.04
CA GLN A 215 16.43 1.09 -0.46
C GLN A 215 16.46 -0.17 -1.33
N ALA A 216 15.83 -1.25 -0.90
CA ALA A 216 15.77 -2.51 -1.65
C ALA A 216 15.02 -2.34 -2.99
N TYR A 217 13.89 -1.64 -2.98
CA TYR A 217 13.10 -1.34 -4.17
C TYR A 217 13.94 -0.53 -5.19
N LEU A 218 14.52 0.59 -4.76
CA LEU A 218 15.32 1.47 -5.61
C LEU A 218 16.60 0.78 -6.10
N ALA A 219 17.23 -0.05 -5.29
CA ALA A 219 18.40 -0.85 -5.70
C ALA A 219 18.02 -1.86 -6.79
N CYS A 220 16.88 -2.52 -6.67
CA CYS A 220 16.36 -3.43 -7.69
C CYS A 220 16.08 -2.67 -8.99
N LYS A 221 15.37 -1.56 -8.94
CA LYS A 221 15.08 -0.71 -10.10
C LYS A 221 16.37 -0.22 -10.80
N LYS A 222 17.36 0.24 -10.02
CA LYS A 222 18.65 0.65 -10.55
C LYS A 222 19.40 -0.52 -11.22
N ARG A 223 19.35 -1.72 -10.64
CA ARG A 223 19.95 -2.93 -11.23
C ARG A 223 19.28 -3.30 -12.55
N VAL A 224 17.94 -3.22 -12.63
CA VAL A 224 17.17 -3.43 -13.85
C VAL A 224 17.58 -2.43 -14.93
N ALA A 225 17.65 -1.15 -14.61
CA ALA A 225 18.06 -0.10 -15.55
C ALA A 225 19.47 -0.32 -16.14
N ARG A 226 20.39 -0.93 -15.38
CA ARG A 226 21.75 -1.23 -15.83
C ARG A 226 21.86 -2.40 -16.81
N ARG A 227 20.77 -3.17 -17.04
CA ARG A 227 20.78 -4.27 -18.03
C ARG A 227 20.88 -3.79 -19.48
N GLY A 228 20.88 -2.46 -19.69
CA GLY A 228 21.03 -1.84 -20.99
C GLY A 228 19.72 -1.77 -21.78
N SER A 229 19.85 -1.29 -23.04
CA SER A 229 18.71 -1.04 -23.94
C SER A 229 18.25 -2.27 -24.74
N GLY A 230 18.49 -3.47 -24.23
CA GLY A 230 17.97 -4.70 -24.85
C GLY A 230 16.44 -4.73 -24.89
N PRO A 231 15.85 -5.61 -25.75
CA PRO A 231 14.39 -5.73 -25.84
C PRO A 231 13.79 -6.10 -24.50
N ARG A 232 12.83 -5.29 -24.04
CA ARG A 232 12.06 -5.53 -22.83
C ARG A 232 10.97 -6.54 -23.12
N PRO A 233 10.80 -7.61 -22.32
CA PRO A 233 9.73 -8.58 -22.54
C PRO A 233 8.35 -7.91 -22.44
N THR A 234 7.51 -8.19 -23.41
CA THR A 234 6.11 -7.76 -23.41
C THR A 234 5.29 -8.64 -22.46
N VAL A 235 4.46 -7.99 -21.64
CA VAL A 235 3.75 -8.64 -20.53
C VAL A 235 2.25 -8.49 -20.69
N MET A 236 1.54 -9.62 -20.56
CA MET A 236 0.09 -9.67 -20.35
C MET A 236 -0.24 -10.26 -18.98
N SER A 237 -1.42 -9.97 -18.46
CA SER A 237 -1.80 -10.33 -17.09
C SER A 237 -3.15 -11.02 -17.00
N ASP A 238 -3.28 -11.83 -15.93
CA ASP A 238 -4.51 -12.45 -15.43
C ASP A 238 -5.24 -13.34 -16.44
N LEU A 239 -6.38 -13.89 -16.07
CA LEU A 239 -7.25 -14.72 -16.91
C LEU A 239 -8.55 -13.97 -17.17
N MET A 240 -9.20 -14.30 -18.28
CA MET A 240 -10.53 -13.80 -18.57
C MET A 240 -11.52 -14.33 -17.52
N GLN A 241 -12.35 -13.47 -16.97
CA GLN A 241 -13.37 -13.79 -15.97
C GLN A 241 -14.74 -13.40 -16.48
N ARG A 242 -15.65 -14.35 -16.61
CA ARG A 242 -17.05 -14.11 -17.05
C ARG A 242 -17.16 -13.24 -18.31
N GLY A 243 -16.30 -13.51 -19.29
CA GLY A 243 -16.29 -12.79 -20.57
C GLY A 243 -15.52 -11.46 -20.57
N THR A 244 -14.99 -11.02 -19.45
CA THR A 244 -14.19 -9.79 -19.34
C THR A 244 -12.75 -10.12 -18.93
N TRP A 245 -11.79 -9.47 -19.58
CA TRP A 245 -10.38 -9.62 -19.26
C TRP A 245 -9.82 -8.31 -18.73
N TYR A 246 -9.40 -8.32 -17.48
CA TYR A 246 -8.83 -7.16 -16.80
C TYR A 246 -7.32 -7.11 -17.02
N GLN A 247 -6.83 -6.05 -17.67
CA GLN A 247 -5.40 -5.84 -17.88
C GLN A 247 -4.93 -4.59 -17.12
N PRO A 248 -3.74 -4.60 -16.49
CA PRO A 248 -3.24 -3.43 -15.78
C PRO A 248 -3.00 -2.28 -16.75
N SER A 249 -3.55 -1.10 -16.47
CA SER A 249 -3.22 0.13 -17.21
C SER A 249 -1.80 0.60 -16.93
N GLY A 250 -1.30 1.58 -17.68
CA GLY A 250 0.01 2.18 -17.44
C GLY A 250 0.12 2.90 -16.09
N ARG A 251 -1.00 3.42 -15.58
CA ARG A 251 -1.06 4.15 -14.29
C ARG A 251 -1.41 3.26 -13.09
N SER A 252 -1.70 1.99 -13.32
CA SER A 252 -1.96 1.06 -12.23
C SER A 252 -0.69 0.69 -11.47
N THR A 253 -0.81 0.35 -10.20
CA THR A 253 0.31 -0.16 -9.38
C THR A 253 0.99 -1.36 -10.03
N MET A 254 0.23 -2.29 -10.64
CA MET A 254 0.81 -3.45 -11.34
C MET A 254 1.51 -3.03 -12.63
N GLY A 255 0.96 -2.05 -13.37
CA GLY A 255 1.64 -1.46 -14.54
C GLY A 255 2.97 -0.83 -14.17
N GLN A 256 3.04 -0.15 -13.02
CA GLN A 256 4.27 0.40 -12.48
C GLN A 256 5.29 -0.70 -12.11
N PHE A 257 4.85 -1.78 -11.45
CA PHE A 257 5.72 -2.93 -11.16
C PHE A 257 6.31 -3.54 -12.42
N ILE A 258 5.48 -3.75 -13.45
CA ILE A 258 5.96 -4.29 -14.73
C ILE A 258 7.03 -3.39 -15.34
N ALA A 259 6.80 -2.08 -15.35
CA ALA A 259 7.75 -1.10 -15.89
C ALA A 259 9.07 -1.07 -15.09
N ASP A 260 9.00 -1.00 -13.76
CA ASP A 260 10.15 -0.92 -12.87
C ASP A 260 10.97 -2.22 -12.85
N ALA A 261 10.33 -3.37 -13.08
CA ALA A 261 10.98 -4.68 -13.23
C ALA A 261 11.62 -4.88 -14.62
N GLY A 262 11.47 -3.91 -15.55
CA GLY A 262 12.04 -3.99 -16.89
C GLY A 262 11.17 -4.71 -17.91
N GLY A 263 9.88 -4.94 -17.62
CA GLY A 263 8.90 -5.42 -18.58
C GLY A 263 8.29 -4.28 -19.41
N CYS A 264 7.57 -4.64 -20.47
CA CYS A 264 6.76 -3.75 -21.28
C CYS A 264 5.29 -4.12 -21.08
N ASN A 265 4.57 -3.32 -20.30
CA ASN A 265 3.12 -3.48 -20.17
C ASN A 265 2.47 -3.16 -21.51
N LEU A 266 1.73 -4.12 -22.07
CA LEU A 266 1.07 -3.96 -23.37
C LEU A 266 -0.02 -2.87 -23.35
N TRP A 267 -0.52 -2.48 -22.18
CA TRP A 267 -1.53 -1.41 -22.00
C TRP A 267 -0.95 -0.19 -21.27
N ALA A 268 0.35 0.08 -21.43
CA ALA A 268 1.01 1.23 -20.83
C ALA A 268 0.48 2.58 -21.33
N ASP A 269 -0.14 2.62 -22.52
CA ASP A 269 -0.79 3.78 -23.13
C ASP A 269 -2.16 4.11 -22.50
N ARG A 270 -2.72 3.20 -21.70
CA ARG A 270 -3.99 3.41 -20.99
C ARG A 270 -3.76 4.21 -19.73
N THR A 271 -4.64 5.19 -19.48
CA THR A 271 -4.50 6.19 -18.40
C THR A 271 -5.48 6.03 -17.25
N GLU A 272 -6.33 5.01 -17.30
CA GLU A 272 -7.25 4.66 -16.21
C GLU A 272 -6.48 4.31 -14.93
N ASN A 273 -7.04 4.63 -13.78
CA ASN A 273 -6.51 4.17 -12.51
C ASN A 273 -6.93 2.69 -12.30
N GLY A 274 -5.95 1.80 -12.16
CA GLY A 274 -6.21 0.36 -11.99
C GLY A 274 -6.17 -0.44 -13.28
N SER A 275 -7.13 -1.34 -13.49
CA SER A 275 -7.19 -2.22 -14.65
C SER A 275 -8.22 -1.76 -15.68
N VAL A 276 -7.94 -2.02 -16.95
CA VAL A 276 -8.89 -1.82 -18.05
C VAL A 276 -9.65 -3.11 -18.35
N SER A 277 -10.96 -2.98 -18.56
CA SER A 277 -11.84 -4.09 -18.94
C SER A 277 -11.84 -4.27 -20.45
N LEU A 278 -11.49 -5.45 -20.93
CA LEU A 278 -11.31 -5.75 -22.35
C LEU A 278 -12.04 -7.04 -22.75
N SER A 279 -12.39 -7.16 -24.04
CA SER A 279 -12.85 -8.43 -24.61
C SER A 279 -11.67 -9.36 -24.92
N PHE A 280 -11.96 -10.64 -25.15
CA PHE A 280 -10.96 -11.61 -25.59
C PHE A 280 -10.26 -11.14 -26.87
N GLU A 281 -11.03 -10.68 -27.88
CA GLU A 281 -10.52 -10.26 -29.17
C GLU A 281 -9.54 -9.10 -29.05
N SER A 282 -9.87 -8.12 -28.18
CA SER A 282 -9.00 -6.96 -27.93
C SER A 282 -7.68 -7.39 -27.29
N VAL A 283 -7.72 -8.33 -26.34
CA VAL A 283 -6.51 -8.87 -25.71
C VAL A 283 -5.73 -9.73 -26.68
N PHE A 284 -6.40 -10.60 -27.44
CA PHE A 284 -5.75 -11.47 -28.42
C PHE A 284 -5.04 -10.67 -29.51
N GLN A 285 -5.70 -9.66 -30.06
CA GLN A 285 -5.12 -8.80 -31.09
C GLN A 285 -3.79 -8.15 -30.63
N ARG A 286 -3.70 -7.76 -29.35
CA ARG A 286 -2.56 -7.02 -28.83
C ARG A 286 -1.52 -7.93 -28.15
N ALA A 287 -1.94 -9.01 -27.51
CA ALA A 287 -1.12 -9.85 -26.65
C ALA A 287 -0.87 -11.27 -27.13
N ALA A 288 -1.39 -11.70 -28.29
CA ALA A 288 -1.17 -13.06 -28.80
C ALA A 288 0.32 -13.43 -28.88
N LYS A 289 1.20 -12.44 -29.15
CA LYS A 289 2.65 -12.60 -29.26
C LYS A 289 3.41 -12.10 -28.04
N ALA A 290 2.76 -11.89 -26.89
CA ALA A 290 3.43 -11.49 -25.67
C ALA A 290 4.57 -12.44 -25.29
N ASP A 291 5.56 -11.94 -24.56
CA ASP A 291 6.70 -12.73 -24.11
C ASP A 291 6.43 -13.43 -22.78
N VAL A 292 5.64 -12.81 -21.91
CA VAL A 292 5.35 -13.29 -20.55
C VAL A 292 3.88 -13.13 -20.24
N TRP A 293 3.32 -14.11 -19.55
CA TRP A 293 1.97 -14.08 -19.03
C TRP A 293 2.00 -14.25 -17.50
N LEU A 294 1.56 -13.23 -16.76
CA LEU A 294 1.45 -13.24 -15.31
C LEU A 294 -0.01 -13.54 -14.92
N VAL A 295 -0.26 -14.55 -14.14
CA VAL A 295 -1.61 -14.99 -13.75
C VAL A 295 -1.76 -14.95 -12.23
N LYS A 296 -2.70 -14.17 -11.71
CA LYS A 296 -3.19 -14.31 -10.34
C LYS A 296 -4.45 -15.17 -10.33
N TYR A 297 -4.51 -16.10 -9.40
CA TYR A 297 -5.68 -16.96 -9.22
C TYR A 297 -5.82 -17.33 -7.73
N GLY A 298 -6.99 -17.84 -7.33
CA GLY A 298 -7.24 -18.28 -5.95
C GLY A 298 -7.97 -19.61 -5.95
N GLN A 299 -7.27 -20.70 -5.67
CA GLN A 299 -7.83 -22.03 -5.55
C GLN A 299 -6.95 -22.93 -4.65
N GLN A 300 -7.49 -24.09 -4.21
CA GLN A 300 -6.77 -24.99 -3.32
C GLN A 300 -5.60 -25.73 -3.99
N THR A 301 -5.67 -25.94 -5.29
CA THR A 301 -4.63 -26.64 -6.06
C THR A 301 -3.87 -25.67 -6.95
N ASP A 302 -2.61 -25.98 -7.25
CA ASP A 302 -1.81 -25.17 -8.16
C ASP A 302 -2.36 -25.25 -9.58
N LEU A 303 -2.32 -24.10 -10.27
CA LEU A 303 -2.69 -23.99 -11.68
C LEU A 303 -1.71 -24.77 -12.56
N SER A 304 -2.26 -25.53 -13.52
CA SER A 304 -1.46 -26.25 -14.53
C SER A 304 -1.87 -25.82 -15.96
N TYR A 305 -0.99 -26.08 -16.94
CA TYR A 305 -1.31 -25.86 -18.36
C TYR A 305 -2.54 -26.67 -18.80
N ALA A 306 -2.68 -27.91 -18.32
CA ALA A 306 -3.85 -28.74 -18.59
C ALA A 306 -5.15 -28.13 -18.05
N GLN A 307 -5.12 -27.52 -16.87
CA GLN A 307 -6.27 -26.79 -16.32
C GLN A 307 -6.57 -25.52 -17.11
N MET A 308 -5.54 -24.71 -17.41
CA MET A 308 -5.73 -23.50 -18.24
C MET A 308 -6.37 -23.83 -19.57
N GLN A 309 -5.97 -24.92 -20.21
CA GLN A 309 -6.53 -25.36 -21.49
C GLN A 309 -7.99 -25.83 -21.37
N ARG A 310 -8.37 -26.48 -20.27
CA ARG A 310 -9.77 -26.87 -20.02
C ARG A 310 -10.65 -25.65 -19.77
N ASP A 311 -10.17 -24.72 -18.96
CA ASP A 311 -10.96 -23.56 -18.49
C ASP A 311 -11.01 -22.44 -19.55
N MET A 312 -9.97 -22.34 -20.37
CA MET A 312 -9.85 -21.39 -21.48
C MET A 312 -9.09 -22.05 -22.65
N PRO A 313 -9.77 -22.81 -23.53
CA PRO A 313 -9.13 -23.52 -24.67
C PRO A 313 -8.30 -22.59 -25.56
N GLN A 314 -8.67 -21.33 -25.67
CA GLN A 314 -7.97 -20.31 -26.45
C GLN A 314 -6.61 -19.92 -25.85
N ALA A 315 -6.31 -20.28 -24.60
CA ALA A 315 -5.01 -19.98 -23.98
C ALA A 315 -3.84 -20.51 -24.82
N ALA A 316 -4.01 -21.69 -25.44
CA ALA A 316 -3.01 -22.31 -26.30
C ALA A 316 -2.64 -21.48 -27.56
N GLN A 317 -3.43 -20.46 -27.91
CA GLN A 317 -3.13 -19.59 -29.05
C GLN A 317 -2.14 -18.46 -28.70
N PHE A 318 -1.86 -18.24 -27.41
CA PHE A 318 -0.93 -17.20 -26.97
C PHE A 318 0.51 -17.73 -26.94
N ALA A 319 1.44 -16.94 -27.46
CA ALA A 319 2.86 -17.30 -27.50
C ALA A 319 3.47 -17.62 -26.11
N PRO A 320 3.16 -16.91 -25.00
CA PRO A 320 3.70 -17.27 -23.70
C PRO A 320 3.21 -18.63 -23.21
N TRP A 321 1.99 -19.04 -23.55
CA TRP A 321 1.51 -20.40 -23.27
C TRP A 321 2.32 -21.45 -24.03
N GLN A 322 2.50 -21.26 -25.34
CA GLN A 322 3.26 -22.17 -26.23
C GLN A 322 4.73 -22.29 -25.84
N LYS A 323 5.32 -21.21 -25.31
CA LYS A 323 6.72 -21.13 -24.90
C LYS A 323 6.95 -21.46 -23.43
N HIS A 324 5.92 -21.91 -22.71
CA HIS A 324 5.96 -22.17 -21.26
C HIS A 324 6.48 -20.97 -20.45
N ARG A 325 6.06 -19.77 -20.82
CA ARG A 325 6.38 -18.51 -20.13
C ARG A 325 5.17 -17.91 -19.41
N VAL A 326 4.36 -18.79 -18.82
CA VAL A 326 3.25 -18.44 -17.95
C VAL A 326 3.72 -18.60 -16.50
N TYR A 327 3.56 -17.54 -15.72
CA TYR A 327 3.91 -17.50 -14.30
C TYR A 327 2.67 -17.21 -13.49
N ALA A 328 2.42 -17.97 -12.47
CA ALA A 328 1.19 -17.89 -11.69
C ALA A 328 1.45 -17.64 -10.22
N CYS A 329 0.58 -16.87 -9.60
CA CYS A 329 0.52 -16.63 -8.16
C CYS A 329 -0.80 -17.12 -7.61
N ASN A 330 -0.77 -18.15 -6.75
CA ASN A 330 -1.95 -18.64 -6.05
C ASN A 330 -2.20 -17.80 -4.80
N THR A 331 -3.06 -16.81 -4.91
CA THR A 331 -3.40 -15.89 -3.81
C THR A 331 -4.20 -16.56 -2.67
N PHE A 332 -4.56 -17.84 -2.83
CA PHE A 332 -5.17 -18.64 -1.78
C PHE A 332 -4.13 -19.24 -0.82
N SER A 333 -2.90 -19.45 -1.28
CA SER A 333 -1.81 -20.02 -0.49
C SER A 333 -0.63 -19.07 -0.29
N VAL A 334 -0.50 -18.06 -1.15
CA VAL A 334 0.55 -17.04 -1.09
C VAL A 334 -0.06 -15.73 -0.60
N PRO A 335 0.46 -15.08 0.46
CA PRO A 335 -0.11 -13.87 1.04
C PRO A 335 0.19 -12.61 0.21
N PHE A 336 -0.03 -12.70 -1.11
CA PHE A 336 0.25 -11.63 -2.08
C PHE A 336 -0.39 -10.30 -1.70
N TYR A 337 -1.71 -10.31 -1.44
CA TYR A 337 -2.44 -9.10 -1.12
C TYR A 337 -2.14 -8.56 0.28
N GLU A 338 -1.67 -9.41 1.19
CA GLU A 338 -1.34 -9.03 2.55
C GLU A 338 0.05 -8.37 2.64
N GLU A 339 1.03 -8.86 1.88
CA GLU A 339 2.43 -8.45 2.00
C GLU A 339 2.88 -7.42 0.98
N VAL A 340 2.51 -7.59 -0.31
CA VAL A 340 2.98 -6.72 -1.40
C VAL A 340 2.74 -5.22 -1.14
N PRO A 341 1.63 -4.80 -0.51
CA PRO A 341 1.40 -3.38 -0.23
C PRO A 341 2.49 -2.70 0.58
N PHE A 342 3.08 -3.40 1.55
CA PHE A 342 4.11 -2.85 2.41
C PHE A 342 5.51 -3.45 2.16
N HIS A 343 5.60 -4.49 1.30
CA HIS A 343 6.84 -5.10 0.82
C HIS A 343 6.90 -5.17 -0.72
N PRO A 344 6.75 -4.00 -1.40
CA PRO A 344 6.76 -3.97 -2.87
C PRO A 344 8.09 -4.40 -3.47
N GLU A 345 9.20 -4.29 -2.75
CA GLU A 345 10.54 -4.69 -3.18
C GLU A 345 10.62 -6.19 -3.50
N ARG A 346 9.87 -7.02 -2.78
CA ARG A 346 9.83 -8.48 -3.00
C ARG A 346 9.18 -8.82 -4.34
N LEU A 347 8.01 -8.24 -4.63
CA LEU A 347 7.35 -8.43 -5.92
C LEU A 347 8.19 -7.85 -7.06
N LEU A 348 8.79 -6.67 -6.88
CA LEU A 348 9.68 -6.09 -7.88
C LEU A 348 10.86 -7.02 -8.19
N GLN A 349 11.50 -7.60 -7.16
CA GLN A 349 12.58 -8.57 -7.34
C GLN A 349 12.12 -9.81 -8.10
N ASN A 350 10.96 -10.39 -7.71
CA ASN A 350 10.38 -11.57 -8.35
C ASN A 350 10.12 -11.33 -9.86
N LEU A 351 9.48 -10.20 -10.19
CA LEU A 351 9.22 -9.83 -11.59
C LEU A 351 10.52 -9.53 -12.36
N ALA A 352 11.48 -8.86 -11.72
CA ALA A 352 12.77 -8.58 -12.33
C ALA A 352 13.56 -9.85 -12.67
N ASP A 353 13.40 -10.90 -11.89
CA ASP A 353 14.01 -12.20 -12.19
C ASP A 353 13.32 -12.87 -13.38
N ILE A 354 11.98 -12.92 -13.39
CA ILE A 354 11.19 -13.45 -14.50
C ILE A 354 11.54 -12.72 -15.82
N PHE A 355 11.53 -11.40 -15.81
CA PHE A 355 11.81 -10.60 -17.01
C PHE A 355 13.27 -10.68 -17.45
N GLY A 356 14.17 -10.97 -16.51
CA GLY A 356 15.57 -11.26 -16.78
C GLY A 356 15.87 -12.70 -17.20
N GLY A 357 14.86 -13.54 -17.39
CA GLY A 357 15.00 -14.94 -17.79
C GLY A 357 15.54 -15.85 -16.69
N ARG A 358 15.47 -15.43 -15.42
CA ARG A 358 15.88 -16.24 -14.27
C ARG A 358 14.66 -16.89 -13.62
N THR A 359 14.83 -18.08 -13.07
CA THR A 359 13.80 -18.69 -12.23
C THR A 359 13.83 -18.01 -10.86
N PRO A 360 12.69 -17.43 -10.40
CA PRO A 360 12.62 -16.86 -9.06
C PRO A 360 12.93 -17.92 -7.99
N GLN A 361 13.67 -17.53 -6.96
CA GLN A 361 14.07 -18.42 -5.86
C GLN A 361 13.92 -17.69 -4.51
N GLY A 362 13.69 -18.47 -3.44
CA GLY A 362 13.56 -17.94 -2.09
C GLY A 362 12.16 -18.13 -1.50
N SER A 363 11.98 -17.66 -0.27
CA SER A 363 10.71 -17.72 0.47
C SER A 363 9.69 -16.69 0.00
N ASP A 364 10.17 -15.55 -0.55
CA ASP A 364 9.37 -14.38 -0.87
C ASP A 364 9.04 -14.33 -2.38
N VAL A 365 8.70 -15.51 -2.94
CA VAL A 365 8.36 -15.64 -4.36
C VAL A 365 6.84 -15.69 -4.51
N TYR A 366 6.31 -14.76 -5.28
CA TYR A 366 4.87 -14.67 -5.56
C TYR A 366 4.50 -15.40 -6.84
N TYR A 367 5.19 -15.10 -7.94
CA TYR A 367 4.95 -15.72 -9.24
C TYR A 367 5.96 -16.82 -9.50
N THR A 368 5.48 -18.03 -9.75
CA THR A 368 6.27 -19.20 -10.12
C THR A 368 5.84 -19.72 -11.50
N PRO A 369 6.72 -20.44 -12.24
CA PRO A 369 6.31 -21.06 -13.49
C PRO A 369 5.11 -21.98 -13.28
N VAL A 370 4.13 -21.92 -14.19
CA VAL A 370 2.99 -22.84 -14.20
C VAL A 370 3.50 -24.27 -14.46
N LYS A 371 2.99 -25.24 -13.70
CA LYS A 371 3.31 -26.65 -13.86
C LYS A 371 2.75 -27.24 -15.16
N GLN A 372 3.50 -28.14 -15.78
CA GLN A 372 3.06 -28.88 -16.96
C GLN A 372 1.91 -29.83 -16.65
#